data_4e4c7eab3d946a3f3ca8bbabde061f29
#
_entry.id   4e4c7eab3d946a3f3ca8bbabde061f29
#
_cell.length_a   1.000
_cell.length_b   1.000
_cell.length_c   1.000
_cell.angle_alpha   90.00
_cell.angle_beta   90.00
_cell.angle_gamma   90.00
#
_symmetry.space_group_name_H-M   'P 1'
#
loop_
_entity.id
_entity.type
_entity.pdbx_description
1 polymer ?
#
loop_
_entity_poly.entity_id
_entity_poly.type
_entity_poly.pdbx_seq_one_letter_code
_entity_poly.pdbx_strand_id
1 'polypeptide(L)'
;MLMRQAAWPAAIVLAANVLAPLAASARGAFETLPAAIALSIAAASAVAVLALSALLAFDALLFRLMASHDDEASGGAAVDDMLARMRLKPAPFATRLLDDRMAGTSRLLFKQRAALALFAAALLAAGFWAPR
;
A
#
# COMPACT_ATOMS: atom_id res chain seq x y z
N MET A 1 -14.39 -7.56 -0.32
CA MET A 1 -13.47 -7.86 0.81
C MET A 1 -12.12 -7.19 0.66
N LEU A 2 -11.47 -7.25 -0.50
CA LEU A 2 -10.16 -6.63 -0.81
C LEU A 2 -10.09 -5.13 -0.53
N MET A 3 -11.07 -4.32 -0.96
CA MET A 3 -11.09 -2.87 -0.69
C MET A 3 -11.05 -2.54 0.79
N ARG A 4 -11.73 -3.32 1.62
CA ARG A 4 -11.73 -3.12 3.07
C ARG A 4 -10.38 -3.50 3.70
N GLN A 5 -9.71 -4.52 3.16
CA GLN A 5 -8.38 -4.93 3.60
C GLN A 5 -7.27 -3.96 3.19
N ALA A 6 -7.43 -3.25 2.08
CA ALA A 6 -6.47 -2.24 1.63
C ALA A 6 -6.66 -0.87 2.32
N ALA A 7 -7.89 -0.54 2.71
CA ALA A 7 -8.23 0.79 3.21
C ALA A 7 -7.78 1.03 4.67
N TRP A 8 -7.89 0.04 5.56
CA TRP A 8 -7.58 0.24 6.97
C TRP A 8 -6.08 0.53 7.24
N PRO A 9 -5.09 -0.10 6.55
CA PRO A 9 -3.69 0.27 6.75
C PRO A 9 -3.41 1.70 6.31
N ALA A 10 -4.02 2.13 5.21
CA ALA A 10 -3.87 3.51 4.72
C ALA A 10 -4.45 4.52 5.72
N ALA A 11 -5.63 4.24 6.29
CA ALA A 11 -6.25 5.11 7.28
C ALA A 11 -5.40 5.24 8.55
N ILE A 12 -4.84 4.13 9.07
CA ILE A 12 -3.93 4.14 10.22
C ILE A 12 -2.68 4.98 9.92
N VAL A 13 -2.05 4.75 8.77
CA VAL A 13 -0.85 5.49 8.39
C VAL A 13 -1.13 6.97 8.23
N LEU A 14 -2.24 7.37 7.61
CA LEU A 14 -2.62 8.78 7.49
C LEU A 14 -2.85 9.42 8.85
N ALA A 15 -3.60 8.79 9.75
CA ALA A 15 -3.81 9.28 11.10
C ALA A 15 -2.49 9.40 11.88
N ALA A 16 -1.63 8.39 11.83
CA ALA A 16 -0.33 8.39 12.49
C ALA A 16 0.62 9.45 11.92
N ASN A 17 0.61 9.69 10.61
CA ASN A 17 1.42 10.75 9.99
C ASN A 17 1.02 12.17 10.42
N VAL A 18 -0.21 12.37 10.86
CA VAL A 18 -0.64 13.65 11.45
C VAL A 18 -0.23 13.75 12.91
N LEU A 19 -0.43 12.68 13.68
CA LEU A 19 -0.23 12.68 15.12
C LEU A 19 1.24 12.50 15.53
N ALA A 20 2.02 11.67 14.81
CA ALA A 20 3.39 11.37 15.17
C ALA A 20 4.33 12.58 15.10
N PRO A 21 4.30 13.46 14.08
CA PRO A 21 5.14 14.67 14.07
C PRO A 21 4.81 15.63 15.22
N LEU A 22 3.53 15.76 15.57
CA LEU A 22 3.10 16.61 16.68
C LEU A 22 3.63 16.07 18.02
N ALA A 23 3.49 14.77 18.24
CA ALA A 23 4.03 14.13 19.46
C ALA A 23 5.57 14.14 19.47
N ALA A 24 6.22 13.98 18.34
CA ALA A 24 7.67 14.02 18.21
C ALA A 24 8.24 15.41 18.49
N SER A 25 7.61 16.47 17.96
CA SER A 25 8.03 17.85 18.21
C SER A 25 7.85 18.24 19.67
N ALA A 26 6.74 17.84 20.29
CA ALA A 26 6.47 18.11 21.70
C ALA A 26 7.48 17.43 22.65
N ARG A 27 8.15 16.37 22.19
CA ARG A 27 9.16 15.61 22.98
C ARG A 27 10.60 15.89 22.56
N GLY A 28 10.85 16.85 21.66
CA GLY A 28 12.22 17.11 21.16
C GLY A 28 12.84 15.92 20.41
N ALA A 29 12.03 15.04 19.84
CA ALA A 29 12.52 13.83 19.16
C ALA A 29 13.40 14.13 17.94
N PHE A 30 13.29 15.32 17.35
CA PHE A 30 14.12 15.77 16.24
C PHE A 30 15.54 16.19 16.67
N GLU A 31 15.78 16.36 17.97
CA GLU A 31 17.09 16.77 18.50
C GLU A 31 18.06 15.59 18.64
N THR A 32 17.56 14.35 18.58
CA THR A 32 18.39 13.15 18.65
C THR A 32 18.51 12.49 17.29
N LEU A 33 19.74 12.18 16.86
CA LEU A 33 20.01 11.54 15.58
C LEU A 33 19.27 10.18 15.43
N PRO A 34 19.26 9.27 16.43
CA PRO A 34 18.54 8.01 16.31
C PRO A 34 17.03 8.18 16.11
N ALA A 35 16.40 9.13 16.80
CA ALA A 35 14.98 9.39 16.64
C ALA A 35 14.66 10.01 15.27
N ALA A 36 15.52 10.91 14.77
CA ALA A 36 15.38 11.49 13.44
C ALA A 36 15.49 10.43 12.34
N ILE A 37 16.43 9.48 12.45
CA ILE A 37 16.56 8.35 11.54
C ILE A 37 15.30 7.47 11.59
N ALA A 38 14.82 7.12 12.79
CA ALA A 38 13.64 6.30 12.95
C ALA A 38 12.39 6.97 12.34
N LEU A 39 12.21 8.28 12.53
CA LEU A 39 11.13 9.05 11.90
C LEU A 39 11.23 9.08 10.38
N SER A 40 12.44 9.16 9.83
CA SER A 40 12.68 9.10 8.37
C SER A 40 12.29 7.73 7.80
N ILE A 41 12.64 6.64 8.50
CA ILE A 41 12.22 5.27 8.13
C ILE A 41 10.70 5.15 8.22
N ALA A 42 10.06 5.70 9.26
CA ALA A 42 8.61 5.71 9.37
C ALA A 42 7.96 6.45 8.19
N ALA A 43 8.46 7.63 7.82
CA ALA A 43 7.93 8.39 6.68
C ALA A 43 8.06 7.62 5.36
N ALA A 44 9.23 7.02 5.08
CA ALA A 44 9.42 6.18 3.89
C ALA A 44 8.48 4.97 3.86
N SER A 45 8.32 4.30 5.01
CA SER A 45 7.39 3.16 5.14
C SER A 45 5.93 3.59 4.96
N ALA A 46 5.55 4.77 5.44
CA ALA A 46 4.23 5.34 5.24
C ALA A 46 3.91 5.55 3.75
N VAL A 47 4.85 6.13 2.99
CA VAL A 47 4.71 6.29 1.54
C VAL A 47 4.54 4.93 0.86
N ALA A 48 5.32 3.92 1.25
CA ALA A 48 5.20 2.57 0.72
C ALA A 48 3.81 1.96 1.00
N VAL A 49 3.28 2.11 2.23
CA VAL A 49 1.93 1.63 2.59
C VAL A 49 0.87 2.30 1.74
N LEU A 50 0.95 3.63 1.56
CA LEU A 50 -0.03 4.38 0.76
C LEU A 50 0.02 3.97 -0.71
N ALA A 51 1.21 3.85 -1.30
CA ALA A 51 1.40 3.40 -2.68
C ALA A 51 0.85 1.99 -2.90
N LEU A 52 1.16 1.04 -1.99
CA LEU A 52 0.64 -0.32 -2.07
C LEU A 52 -0.87 -0.37 -1.86
N SER A 53 -1.43 0.49 -1.00
CA SER A 53 -2.89 0.62 -0.82
C SER A 53 -3.58 1.10 -2.09
N ALA A 54 -2.99 2.07 -2.79
CA ALA A 54 -3.50 2.56 -4.07
C ALA A 54 -3.48 1.47 -5.15
N LEU A 55 -2.37 0.70 -5.25
CA LEU A 55 -2.26 -0.43 -6.17
C LEU A 55 -3.30 -1.52 -5.87
N LEU A 56 -3.51 -1.86 -4.60
CA LEU A 56 -4.53 -2.84 -4.19
C LEU A 56 -5.96 -2.36 -4.47
N ALA A 57 -6.23 -1.06 -4.28
CA ALA A 57 -7.51 -0.48 -4.63
C ALA A 57 -7.74 -0.54 -6.15
N PHE A 58 -6.71 -0.27 -6.95
CA PHE A 58 -6.76 -0.40 -8.40
C PHE A 58 -7.00 -1.85 -8.83
N ASP A 59 -6.27 -2.83 -8.28
CA ASP A 59 -6.51 -4.25 -8.51
C ASP A 59 -7.96 -4.66 -8.18
N ALA A 60 -8.50 -4.15 -7.05
CA ALA A 60 -9.88 -4.44 -6.67
C ALA A 60 -10.90 -3.89 -7.68
N LEU A 61 -10.63 -2.74 -8.30
CA LEU A 61 -11.45 -2.19 -9.38
C LEU A 61 -11.36 -3.05 -10.65
N LEU A 62 -10.17 -3.54 -10.99
CA LEU A 62 -9.98 -4.45 -12.13
C LEU A 62 -10.73 -5.78 -11.92
N PHE A 63 -10.66 -6.38 -10.72
CA PHE A 63 -11.46 -7.58 -10.40
C PHE A 63 -12.96 -7.31 -10.48
N ARG A 64 -13.40 -6.13 -10.06
CA ARG A 64 -14.82 -5.74 -10.18
C ARG A 64 -15.24 -5.59 -11.64
N LEU A 65 -14.37 -5.06 -12.50
CA LEU A 65 -14.60 -4.99 -13.94
C LEU A 65 -14.71 -6.40 -14.54
N MET A 66 -13.80 -7.31 -14.18
CA MET A 66 -13.88 -8.72 -14.64
C MET A 66 -15.20 -9.37 -14.22
N ALA A 67 -15.61 -9.18 -12.95
CA ALA A 67 -16.85 -9.75 -12.41
C ALA A 67 -18.13 -9.15 -13.01
N SER A 68 -18.06 -8.07 -13.77
CA SER A 68 -19.20 -7.50 -14.48
C SER A 68 -19.44 -8.12 -15.87
N HIS A 69 -18.61 -9.06 -16.29
CA HIS A 69 -18.74 -9.80 -17.54
C HIS A 69 -19.24 -11.22 -17.29
N ASP A 70 -19.93 -11.80 -18.26
CA ASP A 70 -20.59 -13.11 -18.13
C ASP A 70 -19.61 -14.28 -18.07
N ASP A 71 -18.39 -14.10 -18.60
CA ASP A 71 -17.33 -15.11 -18.58
C ASP A 71 -15.94 -14.52 -18.27
N GLU A 72 -15.03 -15.39 -17.83
CA GLU A 72 -13.67 -15.01 -17.43
C GLU A 72 -12.84 -14.47 -18.60
N ALA A 73 -13.05 -15.01 -19.80
CA ALA A 73 -12.26 -14.62 -20.97
C ALA A 73 -12.61 -13.20 -21.43
N SER A 74 -13.88 -12.85 -21.47
CA SER A 74 -14.35 -11.50 -21.84
C SER A 74 -13.98 -10.48 -20.77
N GLY A 75 -14.12 -10.84 -19.49
CA GLY A 75 -13.70 -10.00 -18.36
C GLY A 75 -12.19 -9.74 -18.36
N GLY A 76 -11.38 -10.77 -18.61
CA GLY A 76 -9.94 -10.67 -18.76
C GLY A 76 -9.52 -9.77 -19.93
N ALA A 77 -10.16 -9.92 -21.09
CA ALA A 77 -9.91 -9.10 -22.27
C ALA A 77 -10.24 -7.62 -22.03
N ALA A 78 -11.37 -7.34 -21.35
CA ALA A 78 -11.76 -5.97 -21.00
C ALA A 78 -10.73 -5.29 -20.05
N VAL A 79 -10.19 -6.02 -19.08
CA VAL A 79 -9.13 -5.52 -18.20
C VAL A 79 -7.85 -5.25 -18.99
N ASP A 80 -7.44 -6.17 -19.86
CA ASP A 80 -6.21 -6.01 -20.64
C ASP A 80 -6.33 -4.85 -21.66
N ASP A 81 -7.49 -4.64 -22.27
CA ASP A 81 -7.77 -3.47 -23.13
C ASP A 81 -7.71 -2.15 -22.33
N MET A 82 -8.29 -2.12 -21.12
CA MET A 82 -8.22 -0.96 -20.23
C MET A 82 -6.79 -0.62 -19.83
N LEU A 83 -5.98 -1.61 -19.46
CA LEU A 83 -4.57 -1.43 -19.12
C LEU A 83 -3.74 -0.94 -20.30
N ALA A 84 -4.03 -1.44 -21.51
CA ALA A 84 -3.39 -1.00 -22.75
C ALA A 84 -3.74 0.47 -23.08
N ARG A 85 -5.00 0.87 -22.96
CA ARG A 85 -5.45 2.27 -23.14
C ARG A 85 -4.79 3.23 -22.16
N MET A 86 -4.60 2.81 -20.92
CA MET A 86 -3.89 3.59 -19.90
C MET A 86 -2.36 3.58 -20.06
N ARG A 87 -1.82 2.88 -21.07
CA ARG A 87 -0.39 2.69 -21.32
C ARG A 87 0.39 2.11 -20.11
N LEU A 88 -0.33 1.44 -19.21
CA LEU A 88 0.28 0.80 -18.02
C LEU A 88 0.91 -0.56 -18.36
N LYS A 89 0.51 -1.15 -19.50
CA LYS A 89 1.04 -2.42 -19.98
C LYS A 89 0.92 -2.50 -21.50
N PRO A 90 1.94 -3.01 -22.23
CA PRO A 90 1.78 -3.37 -23.63
C PRO A 90 0.71 -4.46 -23.74
N ALA A 91 -0.08 -4.45 -24.83
CA ALA A 91 -1.10 -5.46 -25.07
C ALA A 91 -0.48 -6.87 -24.96
N PRO A 92 -0.96 -7.74 -24.07
CA PRO A 92 -0.38 -9.06 -23.90
C PRO A 92 -0.76 -9.94 -25.11
N PHE A 93 0.19 -10.77 -25.54
CA PHE A 93 -0.06 -11.82 -26.54
C PHE A 93 -0.97 -12.95 -26.02
N ALA A 94 -1.17 -13.04 -24.69
CA ALA A 94 -2.05 -13.99 -24.01
C ALA A 94 -2.75 -13.33 -22.82
N THR A 95 -4.04 -13.65 -22.63
CA THR A 95 -4.81 -13.29 -21.46
C THR A 95 -4.18 -13.93 -20.21
N ARG A 96 -3.89 -13.13 -19.18
CA ARG A 96 -3.43 -13.67 -17.90
C ARG A 96 -4.56 -14.40 -17.21
N LEU A 97 -4.30 -15.62 -16.77
CA LEU A 97 -5.23 -16.40 -15.97
C LEU A 97 -5.55 -15.69 -14.65
N LEU A 98 -6.76 -15.90 -14.14
CA LEU A 98 -7.23 -15.34 -12.87
C LEU A 98 -6.30 -15.68 -11.72
N ASP A 99 -5.78 -16.91 -11.67
CA ASP A 99 -4.85 -17.39 -10.64
C ASP A 99 -3.55 -16.58 -10.60
N ASP A 100 -2.99 -16.21 -11.75
CA ASP A 100 -1.79 -15.35 -11.82
C ASP A 100 -2.06 -13.94 -11.28
N ARG A 101 -3.27 -13.41 -11.54
CA ARG A 101 -3.70 -12.10 -11.02
C ARG A 101 -3.89 -12.16 -9.51
N MET A 102 -4.51 -13.22 -9.00
CA MET A 102 -4.71 -13.43 -7.55
C MET A 102 -3.38 -13.60 -6.81
N ALA A 103 -2.42 -14.34 -7.38
CA ALA A 103 -1.08 -14.48 -6.81
C ALA A 103 -0.34 -13.13 -6.75
N GLY A 104 -0.49 -12.27 -7.76
CA GLY A 104 0.05 -10.91 -7.75
C GLY A 104 -0.52 -10.06 -6.61
N THR A 105 -1.83 -10.06 -6.45
CA THR A 105 -2.53 -9.28 -5.40
C THR A 105 -2.16 -9.77 -4.00
N SER A 106 -2.02 -11.08 -3.78
CA SER A 106 -1.61 -11.63 -2.49
C SER A 106 -0.19 -11.20 -2.09
N ARG A 107 0.74 -11.12 -3.05
CA ARG A 107 2.09 -10.59 -2.81
C ARG A 107 2.07 -9.10 -2.45
N LEU A 108 1.20 -8.30 -3.07
CA LEU A 108 1.04 -6.88 -2.73
C LEU A 108 0.49 -6.70 -1.31
N LEU A 109 -0.50 -7.52 -0.90
CA LEU A 109 -1.02 -7.53 0.47
C LEU A 109 0.06 -7.87 1.50
N PHE A 110 0.89 -8.86 1.21
CA PHE A 110 2.02 -9.20 2.09
C PHE A 110 3.01 -8.04 2.22
N LYS A 111 3.40 -7.41 1.11
CA LYS A 111 4.29 -6.25 1.12
C LYS A 111 3.69 -5.06 1.87
N GLN A 112 2.40 -4.81 1.72
CA GLN A 112 1.69 -3.75 2.46
C GLN A 112 1.74 -4.00 3.97
N ARG A 113 1.48 -5.24 4.42
CA ARG A 113 1.54 -5.61 5.83
C ARG A 113 2.96 -5.50 6.40
N ALA A 114 3.97 -5.92 5.63
CA ALA A 114 5.36 -5.77 6.04
C ALA A 114 5.77 -4.29 6.15
N ALA A 115 5.37 -3.45 5.21
CA ALA A 115 5.62 -2.01 5.27
C ALA A 115 4.90 -1.35 6.47
N LEU A 116 3.68 -1.78 6.78
CA LEU A 116 2.94 -1.31 7.96
C LEU A 116 3.63 -1.72 9.28
N ALA A 117 4.12 -2.96 9.36
CA ALA A 117 4.87 -3.43 10.52
C ALA A 117 6.17 -2.64 10.72
N LEU A 118 6.90 -2.36 9.61
CA LEU A 118 8.10 -1.54 9.65
C LEU A 118 7.78 -0.10 10.09
N PHE A 119 6.70 0.48 9.59
CA PHE A 119 6.21 1.79 10.03
C PHE A 119 5.94 1.85 11.53
N ALA A 120 5.20 0.87 12.06
CA ALA A 120 4.90 0.79 13.49
C ALA A 120 6.17 0.61 14.34
N ALA A 121 7.08 -0.27 13.93
CA ALA A 121 8.35 -0.48 14.61
C ALA A 121 9.22 0.79 14.63
N ALA A 122 9.27 1.51 13.51
CA ALA A 122 10.02 2.76 13.41
C ALA A 122 9.44 3.87 14.32
N LEU A 123 8.11 3.98 14.42
CA LEU A 123 7.47 4.92 15.35
C LEU A 123 7.75 4.57 16.80
N LEU A 124 7.70 3.29 17.18
CA LEU A 124 8.04 2.83 18.52
C LEU A 124 9.51 3.13 18.85
N ALA A 125 10.42 2.87 17.91
CA ALA A 125 11.84 3.19 18.07
C ALA A 125 12.04 4.70 18.24
N ALA A 126 11.40 5.53 17.43
CA ALA A 126 11.46 6.98 17.58
C ALA A 126 10.99 7.45 18.97
N GLY A 127 9.88 6.87 19.46
CA GLY A 127 9.37 7.16 20.82
C GLY A 127 10.31 6.72 21.95
N PHE A 128 11.02 5.59 21.74
CA PHE A 128 11.99 5.08 22.72
C PHE A 128 13.24 5.96 22.82
N TRP A 129 13.71 6.51 21.71
CA TRP A 129 14.91 7.37 21.65
C TRP A 129 14.60 8.85 21.83
N ALA A 130 13.33 9.25 21.99
CA ALA A 130 12.97 10.62 22.29
C ALA A 130 13.48 11.00 23.71
N PRO A 131 13.98 12.22 23.92
CA PRO A 131 14.35 12.72 25.22
C PRO A 131 13.16 12.65 26.19
N ARG A 132 13.43 12.32 27.47
CA ARG A 132 12.43 12.33 28.55
C ARG A 132 12.40 13.67 29.23
#